data_40e37d710a78583bc46838d58af3ad41
#
_entry.id   40e37d710a78583bc46838d58af3ad41
#
_cell.length_a   1.000
_cell.length_b   1.000
_cell.length_c   1.000
_cell.angle_alpha   90.00
_cell.angle_beta   90.00
_cell.angle_gamma   90.00
#
_symmetry.space_group_name_H-M   'P 1'
#
loop_
_entity.id
_entity.type
_entity.pdbx_description
1 polymer ?
#
loop_
_entity_poly.entity_id
_entity_poly.type
_entity_poly.pdbx_seq_one_letter_code
_entity_poly.pdbx_strand_id
1 'polypeptide(L)'
;LTKYYDDEAIHFISATRDVDMSEARQRFLAAVPSRPDGPARLLDAGSGSGRDALAFSVLGHDVEAFDASPAMVAATQRYAATPTRLMRFEDFAWEHPFEGIWACASLLHVAAAGLPGVIDRLASHLVPGGALYLSFKHGIGERLKDGRRFTDMTAESLAALLDGCRAFGQPEIWESRDCRPGRASEVWVNSVVKKT
;
A
#
# COMPACT_ATOMS: atom_id res chain seq x y z
N LEU A 1 -12.19 9.11 -8.07
CA LEU A 1 -11.02 8.23 -8.03
C LEU A 1 -11.26 6.94 -8.82
N THR A 2 -12.29 6.18 -8.48
CA THR A 2 -12.58 4.86 -9.08
C THR A 2 -12.80 4.95 -10.59
N LYS A 3 -13.53 5.95 -11.09
CA LYS A 3 -13.82 6.09 -12.52
C LYS A 3 -12.57 6.02 -13.41
N TYR A 4 -11.46 6.68 -13.02
CA TYR A 4 -10.21 6.61 -13.79
C TYR A 4 -9.68 5.17 -13.87
N TYR A 5 -9.65 4.46 -12.74
CA TYR A 5 -9.15 3.08 -12.69
C TYR A 5 -10.09 2.09 -13.37
N ASP A 6 -11.37 2.40 -13.47
CA ASP A 6 -12.33 1.58 -14.22
C ASP A 6 -12.21 1.85 -15.73
N ASP A 7 -12.12 3.12 -16.15
CA ASP A 7 -12.03 3.52 -17.55
C ASP A 7 -10.66 3.16 -18.17
N GLU A 8 -9.56 3.31 -17.41
CA GLU A 8 -8.17 3.11 -17.85
C GLU A 8 -7.55 1.80 -17.33
N ALA A 9 -8.37 0.85 -16.88
CA ALA A 9 -7.93 -0.37 -16.21
C ALA A 9 -6.85 -1.13 -16.99
N ILE A 10 -7.07 -1.37 -18.28
CA ILE A 10 -6.16 -2.15 -19.13
C ILE A 10 -4.80 -1.46 -19.21
N HIS A 11 -4.80 -0.14 -19.45
CA HIS A 11 -3.56 0.63 -19.55
C HIS A 11 -2.81 0.67 -18.22
N PHE A 12 -3.53 0.92 -17.10
CA PHE A 12 -2.93 0.93 -15.78
C PHE A 12 -2.30 -0.42 -15.41
N ILE A 13 -3.04 -1.51 -15.63
CA ILE A 13 -2.58 -2.87 -15.36
C ILE A 13 -1.30 -3.19 -16.15
N SER A 14 -1.30 -2.93 -17.46
CA SER A 14 -0.12 -3.18 -18.29
C SER A 14 1.10 -2.34 -17.88
N ALA A 15 0.88 -1.12 -17.44
CA ALA A 15 1.95 -0.22 -17.01
C ALA A 15 2.52 -0.52 -15.61
N THR A 16 1.83 -1.31 -14.79
CA THR A 16 2.22 -1.52 -13.38
C THR A 16 2.51 -2.97 -13.02
N ARG A 17 2.01 -3.93 -13.77
CA ARG A 17 2.12 -5.36 -13.43
C ARG A 17 3.55 -5.87 -13.36
N ASP A 18 4.41 -5.45 -14.28
CA ASP A 18 5.78 -5.94 -14.41
C ASP A 18 6.82 -5.01 -13.77
N VAL A 19 6.36 -4.00 -13.01
CA VAL A 19 7.27 -3.08 -12.30
C VAL A 19 7.97 -3.81 -11.16
N ASP A 20 9.29 -3.74 -11.13
CA ASP A 20 10.08 -4.36 -10.07
C ASP A 20 9.94 -3.59 -8.75
N MET A 21 9.40 -4.25 -7.73
CA MET A 21 9.28 -3.76 -6.36
C MET A 21 10.04 -4.66 -5.36
N SER A 22 10.97 -5.45 -5.84
CA SER A 22 11.66 -6.47 -5.03
C SER A 22 12.37 -5.87 -3.81
N GLU A 23 13.07 -4.74 -3.97
CA GLU A 23 13.75 -4.07 -2.85
C GLU A 23 12.77 -3.62 -1.77
N ALA A 24 11.68 -2.95 -2.14
CA ALA A 24 10.70 -2.48 -1.18
C ALA A 24 10.00 -3.65 -0.48
N ARG A 25 9.66 -4.73 -1.24
CA ARG A 25 9.08 -5.95 -0.65
C ARG A 25 10.04 -6.63 0.32
N GLN A 26 11.34 -6.70 0.01
CA GLN A 26 12.35 -7.27 0.91
C GLN A 26 12.44 -6.48 2.23
N ARG A 27 12.49 -5.14 2.19
CA ARG A 27 12.49 -4.29 3.38
C ARG A 27 11.23 -4.51 4.22
N PHE A 28 10.07 -4.55 3.59
CA PHE A 28 8.81 -4.82 4.27
C PHE A 28 8.79 -6.20 4.92
N LEU A 29 9.10 -7.26 4.18
CA LEU A 29 9.08 -8.64 4.69
C LEU A 29 10.11 -8.87 5.82
N ALA A 30 11.24 -8.16 5.80
CA ALA A 30 12.21 -8.20 6.89
C ALA A 30 11.66 -7.60 8.21
N ALA A 31 10.64 -6.74 8.12
CA ALA A 31 9.99 -6.14 9.28
C ALA A 31 8.76 -6.95 9.77
N VAL A 32 8.16 -7.79 8.91
CA VAL A 32 6.98 -8.61 9.23
C VAL A 32 7.37 -9.68 10.26
N PRO A 33 6.66 -9.78 11.40
CA PRO A 33 6.94 -10.81 12.39
C PRO A 33 6.56 -12.20 11.89
N SER A 34 7.27 -13.22 12.38
CA SER A 34 6.90 -14.62 12.16
C SER A 34 5.58 -14.93 12.88
N ARG A 35 4.73 -15.72 12.21
CA ARG A 35 3.52 -16.26 12.82
C ARG A 35 3.78 -17.69 13.27
N PRO A 36 3.55 -18.03 14.57
CA PRO A 36 3.86 -19.36 15.10
C PRO A 36 3.09 -20.51 14.43
N ASP A 37 1.84 -20.23 14.03
CA ASP A 37 0.89 -21.26 13.57
C ASP A 37 0.71 -21.28 12.05
N GLY A 38 1.66 -20.78 11.29
CA GLY A 38 1.58 -20.79 9.82
C GLY A 38 2.24 -19.62 9.13
N PRO A 39 1.95 -19.43 7.84
CA PRO A 39 2.45 -18.28 7.09
C PRO A 39 1.91 -16.96 7.64
N ALA A 40 2.70 -15.91 7.51
CA ALA A 40 2.24 -14.58 7.88
C ALA A 40 1.04 -14.17 7.01
N ARG A 41 0.02 -13.58 7.65
CA ARG A 41 -1.12 -12.98 6.96
C ARG A 41 -0.75 -11.58 6.51
N LEU A 42 -0.83 -11.33 5.23
CA LEU A 42 -0.51 -10.05 4.63
C LEU A 42 -1.74 -9.47 3.93
N LEU A 43 -1.91 -8.16 4.06
CA LEU A 43 -2.95 -7.42 3.35
C LEU A 43 -2.31 -6.53 2.28
N ASP A 44 -2.72 -6.69 1.02
CA ASP A 44 -2.41 -5.76 -0.06
C ASP A 44 -3.50 -4.69 -0.14
N ALA A 45 -3.22 -3.53 0.42
CA ALA A 45 -4.16 -2.43 0.61
C ALA A 45 -4.12 -1.44 -0.57
N GLY A 46 -5.11 -1.53 -1.45
CA GLY A 46 -5.12 -0.85 -2.75
C GLY A 46 -4.31 -1.63 -3.78
N SER A 47 -4.71 -2.88 -4.01
CA SER A 47 -3.94 -3.91 -4.73
C SER A 47 -3.72 -3.64 -6.22
N GLY A 48 -4.52 -2.78 -6.84
CA GLY A 48 -4.36 -2.38 -8.24
C GLY A 48 -4.32 -3.57 -9.20
N SER A 49 -3.18 -3.78 -9.86
CA SER A 49 -2.99 -4.88 -10.83
C SER A 49 -2.83 -6.27 -10.21
N GLY A 50 -2.73 -6.39 -8.88
CA GLY A 50 -2.47 -7.63 -8.16
C GLY A 50 -1.00 -8.07 -8.15
N ARG A 51 -0.09 -7.23 -8.61
CA ARG A 51 1.35 -7.52 -8.70
C ARG A 51 1.95 -7.97 -7.37
N ASP A 52 1.71 -7.19 -6.31
CA ASP A 52 2.33 -7.45 -5.02
C ASP A 52 1.60 -8.57 -4.27
N ALA A 53 0.27 -8.66 -4.39
CA ALA A 53 -0.50 -9.80 -3.89
C ALA A 53 0.03 -11.13 -4.44
N LEU A 54 0.27 -11.23 -5.77
CA LEU A 54 0.87 -12.43 -6.37
C LEU A 54 2.26 -12.69 -5.82
N ALA A 55 3.12 -11.66 -5.73
CA ALA A 55 4.48 -11.84 -5.26
C ALA A 55 4.54 -12.38 -3.83
N PHE A 56 3.71 -11.89 -2.93
CA PHE A 56 3.62 -12.38 -1.56
C PHE A 56 3.04 -13.81 -1.48
N SER A 57 2.03 -14.12 -2.30
CA SER A 57 1.46 -15.47 -2.37
C SER A 57 2.48 -16.50 -2.88
N VAL A 58 3.28 -16.15 -3.89
CA VAL A 58 4.37 -17.01 -4.41
C VAL A 58 5.45 -17.27 -3.36
N LEU A 59 5.68 -16.32 -2.45
CA LEU A 59 6.59 -16.47 -1.32
C LEU A 59 5.99 -17.31 -0.17
N GLY A 60 4.75 -17.77 -0.30
CA GLY A 60 4.10 -18.66 0.65
C GLY A 60 3.33 -17.94 1.77
N HIS A 61 3.10 -16.65 1.67
CA HIS A 61 2.28 -15.91 2.64
C HIS A 61 0.78 -16.12 2.39
N ASP A 62 -0.01 -15.99 3.45
CA ASP A 62 -1.47 -15.93 3.39
C ASP A 62 -1.89 -14.50 3.05
N VAL A 63 -2.36 -14.27 1.82
CA VAL A 63 -2.57 -12.92 1.28
C VAL A 63 -4.05 -12.65 1.05
N GLU A 64 -4.51 -11.53 1.58
CA GLU A 64 -5.79 -10.92 1.26
C GLU A 64 -5.58 -9.53 0.68
N ALA A 65 -6.59 -9.00 0.01
CA ALA A 65 -6.46 -7.69 -0.66
C ALA A 65 -7.76 -6.90 -0.64
N PHE A 66 -7.66 -5.60 -0.87
CA PHE A 66 -8.79 -4.77 -1.26
C PHE A 66 -8.38 -3.67 -2.24
N ASP A 67 -9.36 -3.19 -2.99
CA ASP A 67 -9.23 -2.01 -3.83
C ASP A 67 -10.57 -1.28 -3.90
N ALA A 68 -10.54 0.02 -4.16
CA ALA A 68 -11.74 0.84 -4.31
C ALA A 68 -12.37 0.75 -5.72
N SER A 69 -11.64 0.24 -6.71
CA SER A 69 -12.10 0.06 -8.09
C SER A 69 -12.55 -1.38 -8.33
N PRO A 70 -13.80 -1.59 -8.80
CA PRO A 70 -14.26 -2.93 -9.21
C PRO A 70 -13.36 -3.57 -10.27
N ALA A 71 -12.82 -2.79 -11.20
CA ALA A 71 -11.91 -3.28 -12.23
C ALA A 71 -10.58 -3.79 -11.65
N MET A 72 -10.05 -3.10 -10.63
CA MET A 72 -8.82 -3.53 -9.93
C MET A 72 -9.07 -4.76 -9.06
N VAL A 73 -10.20 -4.83 -8.36
CA VAL A 73 -10.61 -6.04 -7.63
C VAL A 73 -10.64 -7.25 -8.57
N ALA A 74 -11.32 -7.14 -9.71
CA ALA A 74 -11.37 -8.22 -10.69
C ALA A 74 -9.99 -8.57 -11.28
N ALA A 75 -9.11 -7.57 -11.46
CA ALA A 75 -7.75 -7.79 -11.94
C ALA A 75 -6.91 -8.56 -10.93
N THR A 76 -6.94 -8.17 -9.64
CA THR A 76 -6.21 -8.86 -8.56
C THR A 76 -6.69 -10.29 -8.39
N GLN A 77 -8.01 -10.53 -8.34
CA GLN A 77 -8.59 -11.87 -8.23
C GLN A 77 -8.15 -12.78 -9.38
N ARG A 78 -8.16 -12.25 -10.60
CA ARG A 78 -7.79 -13.02 -11.80
C ARG A 78 -6.30 -13.33 -11.87
N TYR A 79 -5.45 -12.36 -11.50
CA TYR A 79 -4.00 -12.46 -11.68
C TYR A 79 -3.30 -13.15 -10.51
N ALA A 80 -3.69 -12.82 -9.30
CA ALA A 80 -3.06 -13.33 -8.07
C ALA A 80 -3.82 -14.49 -7.41
N ALA A 81 -5.05 -14.78 -7.88
CA ALA A 81 -5.97 -15.72 -7.23
C ALA A 81 -6.20 -15.41 -5.73
N THR A 82 -6.07 -14.13 -5.35
CA THR A 82 -6.13 -13.65 -3.98
C THR A 82 -7.56 -13.19 -3.64
N PRO A 83 -8.11 -13.57 -2.47
CA PRO A 83 -9.36 -12.99 -1.98
C PRO A 83 -9.25 -11.46 -1.92
N THR A 84 -10.09 -10.78 -2.69
CA THR A 84 -10.02 -9.31 -2.82
C THR A 84 -11.39 -8.70 -2.62
N ARG A 85 -11.49 -7.70 -1.73
CA ARG A 85 -12.73 -7.00 -1.41
C ARG A 85 -12.82 -5.65 -2.15
N LEU A 86 -14.01 -5.28 -2.56
CA LEU A 86 -14.31 -3.92 -3.01
C LEU A 86 -14.50 -3.04 -1.78
N MET A 87 -13.51 -2.17 -1.49
CA MET A 87 -13.50 -1.39 -0.26
C MET A 87 -12.64 -0.14 -0.44
N ARG A 88 -12.99 0.93 0.26
CA ARG A 88 -12.17 2.15 0.37
C ARG A 88 -11.38 2.15 1.68
N PHE A 89 -10.32 2.92 1.75
CA PHE A 89 -9.54 3.10 2.98
C PHE A 89 -10.38 3.69 4.12
N GLU A 90 -11.29 4.58 3.81
CA GLU A 90 -12.18 5.21 4.78
C GLU A 90 -13.15 4.21 5.43
N ASP A 91 -13.49 3.14 4.71
CA ASP A 91 -14.42 2.09 5.14
C ASP A 91 -13.69 0.82 5.62
N PHE A 92 -12.34 0.87 5.68
CA PHE A 92 -11.53 -0.30 5.97
C PHE A 92 -11.90 -0.92 7.33
N ALA A 93 -12.28 -2.19 7.28
CA ALA A 93 -12.54 -3.05 8.43
C ALA A 93 -12.28 -4.50 8.06
N TRP A 94 -11.68 -5.27 8.97
CA TRP A 94 -11.37 -6.69 8.77
C TRP A 94 -11.65 -7.48 10.03
N GLU A 95 -11.91 -8.77 9.88
CA GLU A 95 -12.33 -9.65 10.99
C GLU A 95 -11.16 -10.11 11.86
N HIS A 96 -9.93 -9.99 11.36
CA HIS A 96 -8.71 -10.42 12.05
C HIS A 96 -7.54 -9.47 11.76
N PRO A 97 -6.53 -9.43 12.64
CA PRO A 97 -5.33 -8.64 12.38
C PRO A 97 -4.39 -9.36 11.41
N PHE A 98 -3.43 -8.57 10.88
CA PHE A 98 -2.38 -8.99 9.94
C PHE A 98 -1.00 -8.86 10.57
N GLU A 99 -0.06 -9.70 10.16
CA GLU A 99 1.36 -9.55 10.45
C GLU A 99 1.99 -8.43 9.60
N GLY A 100 1.40 -8.14 8.44
CA GLY A 100 1.84 -7.03 7.59
C GLY A 100 0.74 -6.44 6.73
N ILE A 101 0.77 -5.12 6.56
CA ILE A 101 -0.10 -4.38 5.63
C ILE A 101 0.78 -3.65 4.63
N TRP A 102 0.54 -3.89 3.34
CA TRP A 102 1.25 -3.30 2.22
C TRP A 102 0.36 -2.30 1.50
N ALA A 103 0.69 -1.00 1.56
CA ALA A 103 -0.05 0.09 0.94
C ALA A 103 0.81 0.83 -0.11
N CYS A 104 1.15 0.12 -1.19
CA CYS A 104 2.03 0.63 -2.23
C CYS A 104 1.30 1.58 -3.18
N ALA A 105 1.70 2.85 -3.21
CA ALA A 105 1.16 3.87 -4.11
C ALA A 105 -0.38 3.96 -4.07
N SER A 106 -0.98 3.73 -2.93
CA SER A 106 -2.44 3.68 -2.76
C SER A 106 -2.98 4.75 -1.80
N LEU A 107 -2.36 4.94 -0.62
CA LEU A 107 -2.75 5.96 0.36
C LEU A 107 -2.60 7.39 -0.16
N LEU A 108 -1.80 7.61 -1.18
CA LEU A 108 -1.65 8.92 -1.83
C LEU A 108 -2.96 9.45 -2.45
N HIS A 109 -3.99 8.61 -2.55
CA HIS A 109 -5.31 9.02 -3.02
C HIS A 109 -6.28 9.41 -1.89
N VAL A 110 -5.90 9.20 -0.64
CA VAL A 110 -6.62 9.70 0.53
C VAL A 110 -6.31 11.18 0.72
N ALA A 111 -7.33 11.97 1.07
CA ALA A 111 -7.12 13.38 1.40
C ALA A 111 -6.16 13.53 2.59
N ALA A 112 -5.29 14.53 2.56
CA ALA A 112 -4.29 14.74 3.63
C ALA A 112 -4.93 14.79 5.02
N ALA A 113 -6.08 15.47 5.15
CA ALA A 113 -6.83 15.54 6.40
C ALA A 113 -7.39 14.19 6.89
N GLY A 114 -7.59 13.22 5.99
CA GLY A 114 -8.08 11.88 6.31
C GLY A 114 -6.99 10.87 6.64
N LEU A 115 -5.74 11.15 6.23
CA LEU A 115 -4.64 10.19 6.39
C LEU A 115 -4.39 9.74 7.84
N PRO A 116 -4.38 10.63 8.86
CA PRO A 116 -4.18 10.19 10.24
C PRO A 116 -5.19 9.12 10.67
N GLY A 117 -6.48 9.35 10.43
CA GLY A 117 -7.52 8.41 10.80
C GLY A 117 -7.47 7.09 10.02
N VAL A 118 -7.05 7.12 8.75
CA VAL A 118 -6.83 5.90 7.95
C VAL A 118 -5.64 5.12 8.48
N ILE A 119 -4.53 5.77 8.80
CA ILE A 119 -3.33 5.14 9.35
C ILE A 119 -3.60 4.51 10.72
N ASP A 120 -4.31 5.20 11.62
CA ASP A 120 -4.73 4.65 12.90
C ASP A 120 -5.60 3.40 12.73
N ARG A 121 -6.49 3.41 11.76
CA ARG A 121 -7.35 2.27 11.43
C ARG A 121 -6.54 1.09 10.89
N LEU A 122 -5.59 1.31 9.99
CA LEU A 122 -4.66 0.26 9.53
C LEU A 122 -3.83 -0.29 10.70
N ALA A 123 -3.31 0.58 11.56
CA ALA A 123 -2.57 0.18 12.76
C ALA A 123 -3.39 -0.70 13.71
N SER A 124 -4.70 -0.42 13.86
CA SER A 124 -5.58 -1.22 14.71
C SER A 124 -5.74 -2.66 14.21
N HIS A 125 -5.53 -2.89 12.90
CA HIS A 125 -5.60 -4.22 12.29
C HIS A 125 -4.24 -4.91 12.12
N LEU A 126 -3.17 -4.36 12.69
CA LEU A 126 -1.89 -5.05 12.80
C LEU A 126 -1.77 -5.77 14.15
N VAL A 127 -1.12 -6.93 14.15
CA VAL A 127 -0.66 -7.57 15.39
C VAL A 127 0.41 -6.68 16.06
N PRO A 128 0.67 -6.81 17.39
CA PRO A 128 1.85 -6.20 18.00
C PRO A 128 3.12 -6.60 17.27
N GLY A 129 4.00 -5.66 16.95
CA GLY A 129 5.19 -5.87 16.12
C GLY A 129 4.91 -6.00 14.61
N GLY A 130 3.65 -5.98 14.19
CA GLY A 130 3.27 -6.05 12.77
C GLY A 130 3.77 -4.85 11.97
N ALA A 131 4.02 -5.05 10.67
CA ALA A 131 4.62 -4.05 9.79
C ALA A 131 3.59 -3.37 8.88
N LEU A 132 3.72 -2.05 8.72
CA LEU A 132 3.04 -1.28 7.69
C LEU A 132 4.07 -0.75 6.69
N TYR A 133 3.89 -1.07 5.40
CA TYR A 133 4.56 -0.35 4.31
C TYR A 133 3.60 0.63 3.68
N LEU A 134 4.11 1.81 3.34
CA LEU A 134 3.37 2.83 2.61
C LEU A 134 4.30 3.65 1.71
N SER A 135 3.76 4.16 0.60
CA SER A 135 4.52 5.02 -0.31
C SER A 135 3.69 6.14 -0.91
N PHE A 136 4.34 7.30 -1.06
CA PHE A 136 3.79 8.52 -1.65
C PHE A 136 4.70 9.04 -2.75
N LYS A 137 4.15 9.84 -3.67
CA LYS A 137 5.00 10.63 -4.56
C LYS A 137 5.70 11.72 -3.77
N HIS A 138 7.00 11.93 -4.08
CA HIS A 138 7.75 13.03 -3.50
C HIS A 138 7.16 14.36 -3.97
N GLY A 139 6.86 15.23 -3.02
CA GLY A 139 6.29 16.55 -3.28
C GLY A 139 5.65 17.15 -2.04
N ILE A 140 4.93 18.25 -2.22
CA ILE A 140 4.31 18.98 -1.12
C ILE A 140 2.82 19.19 -1.40
N GLY A 141 1.99 18.72 -0.44
CA GLY A 141 0.56 19.02 -0.42
C GLY A 141 -0.27 18.19 -1.39
N GLU A 142 -1.48 18.66 -1.66
CA GLU A 142 -2.44 17.97 -2.51
C GLU A 142 -2.50 18.57 -3.90
N ARG A 143 -2.70 17.71 -4.89
CA ARG A 143 -2.96 18.12 -6.27
C ARG A 143 -3.99 17.22 -6.93
N LEU A 144 -4.65 17.77 -7.96
CA LEU A 144 -5.52 17.00 -8.84
C LEU A 144 -4.81 16.77 -10.19
N LYS A 145 -4.81 15.52 -10.65
CA LYS A 145 -4.29 15.14 -11.98
C LYS A 145 -5.18 14.03 -12.56
N ASP A 146 -5.67 14.26 -13.77
CA ASP A 146 -6.53 13.30 -14.49
C ASP A 146 -7.74 12.84 -13.65
N GLY A 147 -8.39 13.81 -12.96
CA GLY A 147 -9.53 13.55 -12.07
C GLY A 147 -9.20 12.81 -10.76
N ARG A 148 -7.93 12.53 -10.50
CA ARG A 148 -7.46 11.86 -9.27
C ARG A 148 -6.81 12.86 -8.33
N ARG A 149 -7.10 12.71 -7.04
CA ARG A 149 -6.37 13.37 -5.97
C ARG A 149 -5.04 12.66 -5.76
N PHE A 150 -4.00 13.45 -5.51
CA PHE A 150 -2.71 12.98 -5.04
C PHE A 150 -2.33 13.82 -3.83
N THR A 151 -2.03 13.18 -2.73
CA THR A 151 -1.35 13.75 -1.57
C THR A 151 0.12 13.38 -1.71
N ASP A 152 0.95 14.36 -2.05
CA ASP A 152 2.39 14.18 -2.21
C ASP A 152 3.07 14.47 -0.86
N MET A 153 4.18 13.80 -0.55
CA MET A 153 4.90 13.92 0.71
C MET A 153 6.41 14.05 0.51
N THR A 154 7.06 14.71 1.47
CA THR A 154 8.52 14.62 1.68
C THR A 154 8.80 13.60 2.78
N ALA A 155 10.06 13.20 2.96
CA ALA A 155 10.46 12.31 4.07
C ALA A 155 10.07 12.90 5.44
N GLU A 156 10.23 14.22 5.61
CA GLU A 156 9.90 14.92 6.86
C GLU A 156 8.39 14.93 7.12
N SER A 157 7.57 15.21 6.10
CA SER A 157 6.10 15.22 6.26
C SER A 157 5.55 13.82 6.51
N LEU A 158 6.14 12.78 5.91
CA LEU A 158 5.79 11.39 6.17
C LEU A 158 6.18 10.98 7.60
N ALA A 159 7.39 11.35 8.06
CA ALA A 159 7.80 11.11 9.44
C ALA A 159 6.84 11.76 10.44
N ALA A 160 6.49 13.04 10.23
CA ALA A 160 5.56 13.76 11.09
C ALA A 160 4.15 13.13 11.13
N LEU A 161 3.68 12.61 9.97
CA LEU A 161 2.41 11.89 9.90
C LEU A 161 2.43 10.61 10.75
N LEU A 162 3.51 9.82 10.65
CA LEU A 162 3.66 8.56 11.40
C LEU A 162 3.89 8.79 12.89
N ASP A 163 4.66 9.82 13.27
CA ASP A 163 4.86 10.23 14.67
C ASP A 163 3.55 10.65 15.35
N GLY A 164 2.59 11.17 14.57
CA GLY A 164 1.24 11.49 15.03
C GLY A 164 0.42 10.26 15.43
N CYS A 165 0.74 9.08 14.90
CA CYS A 165 0.10 7.82 15.22
C CYS A 165 0.85 7.10 16.34
N ARG A 166 0.30 7.12 17.57
CA ARG A 166 0.94 6.55 18.79
C ARG A 166 1.12 5.03 18.74
N ALA A 167 0.51 4.36 17.76
CA ALA A 167 0.61 2.91 17.65
C ALA A 167 1.92 2.46 16.99
N PHE A 168 2.71 3.36 16.41
CA PHE A 168 3.92 3.03 15.67
C PHE A 168 5.20 3.46 16.41
N GLY A 169 6.26 2.68 16.21
CA GLY A 169 7.62 3.03 16.58
C GLY A 169 8.31 3.90 15.53
N GLN A 170 9.65 3.94 15.59
CA GLN A 170 10.48 4.70 14.63
C GLN A 170 10.29 4.14 13.21
N PRO A 171 9.90 4.94 12.21
CA PRO A 171 9.81 4.51 10.83
C PRO A 171 11.19 4.44 10.16
N GLU A 172 11.39 3.44 9.30
CA GLU A 172 12.42 3.49 8.26
C GLU A 172 11.84 4.25 7.06
N ILE A 173 12.48 5.32 6.61
CA ILE A 173 12.03 6.13 5.48
C ILE A 173 13.17 6.22 4.46
N TRP A 174 12.84 6.04 3.17
CA TRP A 174 13.80 6.19 2.08
C TRP A 174 13.13 6.69 0.81
N GLU A 175 13.93 7.24 -0.09
CA GLU A 175 13.48 7.64 -1.42
C GLU A 175 13.86 6.60 -2.47
N SER A 176 13.03 6.45 -3.49
CA SER A 176 13.30 5.62 -4.66
C SER A 176 12.85 6.31 -5.95
N ARG A 177 13.41 5.90 -7.09
CA ARG A 177 12.96 6.38 -8.40
C ARG A 177 11.81 5.52 -8.92
N ASP A 178 10.95 6.12 -9.73
CA ASP A 178 9.88 5.37 -10.40
C ASP A 178 10.50 4.39 -11.41
N CYS A 179 10.22 3.10 -11.23
CA CYS A 179 10.76 2.03 -12.08
C CYS A 179 10.01 1.86 -13.41
N ARG A 180 8.94 2.63 -13.65
CA ARG A 180 8.21 2.57 -14.93
C ARG A 180 8.99 3.26 -16.04
N PRO A 181 8.96 2.70 -17.28
CA PRO A 181 9.60 3.33 -18.43
C PRO A 181 9.18 4.80 -18.62
N GLY A 182 10.16 5.68 -18.85
CA GLY A 182 9.92 7.12 -19.08
C GLY A 182 9.60 7.95 -17.83
N ARG A 183 9.65 7.37 -16.62
CA ARG A 183 9.33 8.05 -15.36
C ARG A 183 10.49 8.13 -14.36
N ALA A 184 11.70 7.92 -14.79
CA ALA A 184 12.90 7.92 -13.92
C ALA A 184 13.15 9.25 -13.18
N SER A 185 12.52 10.34 -13.62
CA SER A 185 12.57 11.64 -12.90
C SER A 185 11.56 11.74 -11.75
N GLU A 186 10.57 10.84 -11.69
CA GLU A 186 9.61 10.81 -10.60
C GLU A 186 10.25 10.09 -9.39
N VAL A 187 10.14 10.72 -8.22
CA VAL A 187 10.67 10.18 -6.95
C VAL A 187 9.50 9.75 -6.06
N TRP A 188 9.71 8.66 -5.35
CA TRP A 188 8.80 8.13 -4.36
C TRP A 188 9.41 8.23 -2.97
N VAL A 189 8.61 8.56 -1.99
CA VAL A 189 8.96 8.46 -0.56
C VAL A 189 8.28 7.22 -0.02
N ASN A 190 9.08 6.34 0.55
CA ASN A 190 8.65 5.03 1.06
C ASN A 190 8.88 4.94 2.56
N SER A 191 8.08 4.17 3.25
CA SER A 191 8.33 3.86 4.65
C SER A 191 7.92 2.44 5.00
N VAL A 192 8.68 1.85 5.92
CA VAL A 192 8.28 0.69 6.73
C VAL A 192 8.26 1.11 8.18
N VAL A 193 7.17 0.85 8.87
CA VAL A 193 7.03 1.13 10.30
C VAL A 193 6.39 -0.05 11.01
N LYS A 194 6.80 -0.30 12.26
CA LYS A 194 6.29 -1.42 13.08
C LYS A 194 5.34 -0.89 14.15
N LYS A 195 4.25 -1.63 14.35
CA LYS A 195 3.36 -1.42 15.48
C LYS A 195 4.07 -1.76 16.80
N THR A 196 4.00 -0.87 17.76
CA THR A 196 4.53 -1.06 19.13
C THR A 196 3.62 -1.93 19.97
#